data_1e452a6cde5e5713eb4e713826969859
#
_entry.id   1e452a6cde5e5713eb4e713826969859
#
_cell.length_a   1.000
_cell.length_b   1.000
_cell.length_c   1.000
_cell.angle_alpha   90.00
_cell.angle_beta   90.00
_cell.angle_gamma   90.00
#
_symmetry.space_group_name_H-M   'P 1'
#
loop_
_entity.id
_entity.type
_entity.pdbx_description
1 polymer ?
#
loop_
_entity_poly.entity_id
_entity_poly.type
_entity_poly.pdbx_seq_one_letter_code
_entity_poly.pdbx_strand_id
1 'polypeptide(L)'
;MSGVAEWDAVARCPGRRGVTTLPALLLAAAGLLLIAQAAWIPAKAALAQRLLERAFARTLAEGTGQPPWPWADTVPVARIVFPSLGESYVALAGSSGQALAFGPGHVEGTPEAGEPGTAVYAAHRDTQFRSLGRLAAGDPIEVVRRDGRSVRFRVTGHRVVRWDASGLDPDAPGRHLVLATCWPFDAVTPGPERLLVRAVAEP
;
A
#
# COMPACT_ATOMS: atom_id res chain seq x y z
N MET A 1 -86.05 -34.74 10.06
CA MET A 1 -86.14 -33.31 10.46
C MET A 1 -84.78 -32.91 10.95
N SER A 2 -84.25 -31.86 10.46
CA SER A 2 -83.00 -31.21 10.96
C SER A 2 -81.90 -31.22 9.98
N GLY A 3 -81.67 -30.05 9.41
CA GLY A 3 -80.63 -29.72 8.52
C GLY A 3 -79.26 -29.64 9.21
N VAL A 4 -78.28 -30.16 8.54
CA VAL A 4 -76.84 -29.93 8.87
C VAL A 4 -76.32 -28.85 7.91
N ALA A 5 -76.03 -27.72 8.51
CA ALA A 5 -75.46 -26.57 7.77
C ALA A 5 -74.07 -26.90 7.30
N GLU A 6 -73.86 -26.67 6.02
CA GLU A 6 -72.64 -26.76 5.23
C GLU A 6 -71.75 -25.56 5.60
N TRP A 7 -70.54 -25.85 6.18
CA TRP A 7 -69.51 -24.90 6.50
C TRP A 7 -68.25 -25.25 5.65
N ASP A 8 -68.33 -25.08 4.37
CA ASP A 8 -67.15 -25.18 3.51
C ASP A 8 -67.03 -23.98 2.57
N ALA A 9 -66.57 -22.87 3.13
CA ALA A 9 -66.03 -21.79 2.31
C ALA A 9 -64.72 -21.33 2.92
N VAL A 10 -63.69 -22.17 2.82
CA VAL A 10 -62.32 -21.71 3.03
C VAL A 10 -61.95 -20.83 1.83
N ALA A 11 -62.07 -19.53 2.03
CA ALA A 11 -61.61 -18.54 1.07
C ALA A 11 -60.12 -18.73 0.82
N ARG A 12 -59.76 -19.26 -0.32
CA ARG A 12 -58.37 -19.26 -0.83
C ARG A 12 -57.99 -17.83 -1.17
N CYS A 13 -57.24 -17.20 -0.30
CA CYS A 13 -56.58 -15.95 -0.62
C CYS A 13 -55.68 -16.14 -1.86
N PRO A 14 -55.89 -15.41 -2.94
CA PRO A 14 -54.99 -15.47 -4.07
C PRO A 14 -53.62 -14.94 -3.65
N GLY A 15 -52.62 -15.81 -3.70
CA GLY A 15 -51.27 -15.50 -3.30
C GLY A 15 -50.69 -14.31 -4.09
N ARG A 16 -50.51 -13.21 -3.39
CA ARG A 16 -49.77 -12.00 -3.85
C ARG A 16 -48.27 -12.27 -3.99
N ARG A 17 -47.86 -13.35 -4.68
CA ARG A 17 -46.45 -13.75 -4.82
C ARG A 17 -45.73 -13.03 -5.95
N GLY A 18 -46.39 -12.23 -6.79
CA GLY A 18 -45.76 -11.63 -7.99
C GLY A 18 -45.30 -10.18 -7.84
N VAL A 19 -45.76 -9.43 -6.82
CA VAL A 19 -45.50 -7.97 -6.73
C VAL A 19 -44.23 -7.66 -5.92
N THR A 20 -43.75 -8.57 -5.08
CA THR A 20 -42.58 -8.33 -4.23
C THR A 20 -41.27 -8.88 -4.79
N THR A 21 -41.31 -9.73 -5.82
CA THR A 21 -40.10 -10.36 -6.40
C THR A 21 -39.25 -9.39 -7.21
N LEU A 22 -39.87 -8.52 -7.99
CA LEU A 22 -39.15 -7.54 -8.83
C LEU A 22 -38.36 -6.51 -7.98
N PRO A 23 -38.96 -5.83 -6.99
CA PRO A 23 -38.20 -4.93 -6.12
C PRO A 23 -37.14 -5.67 -5.28
N ALA A 24 -37.40 -6.90 -4.85
CA ALA A 24 -36.40 -7.70 -4.14
C ALA A 24 -35.19 -8.06 -5.05
N LEU A 25 -35.43 -8.42 -6.30
CA LEU A 25 -34.38 -8.67 -7.29
C LEU A 25 -33.56 -7.39 -7.61
N LEU A 26 -34.24 -6.25 -7.74
CA LEU A 26 -33.57 -4.97 -7.97
C LEU A 26 -32.68 -4.58 -6.78
N LEU A 27 -33.16 -4.76 -5.56
CA LEU A 27 -32.38 -4.52 -4.34
C LEU A 27 -31.18 -5.48 -4.24
N ALA A 28 -31.39 -6.76 -4.55
CA ALA A 28 -30.29 -7.73 -4.58
C ALA A 28 -29.24 -7.39 -5.65
N ALA A 29 -29.65 -7.01 -6.84
CA ALA A 29 -28.76 -6.57 -7.91
C ALA A 29 -27.99 -5.30 -7.52
N ALA A 30 -28.65 -4.31 -6.94
CA ALA A 30 -28.01 -3.10 -6.42
C ALA A 30 -26.99 -3.42 -5.32
N GLY A 31 -27.35 -4.29 -4.38
CA GLY A 31 -26.44 -4.76 -3.33
C GLY A 31 -25.21 -5.47 -3.89
N LEU A 32 -25.38 -6.38 -4.87
CA LEU A 32 -24.28 -7.06 -5.53
C LEU A 32 -23.38 -6.07 -6.28
N LEU A 33 -23.95 -5.06 -6.94
CA LEU A 33 -23.17 -4.03 -7.64
C LEU A 33 -22.33 -3.22 -6.65
N LEU A 34 -22.88 -2.82 -5.50
CA LEU A 34 -22.16 -2.10 -4.47
C LEU A 34 -21.03 -2.95 -3.87
N ILE A 35 -21.27 -4.24 -3.63
CA ILE A 35 -20.24 -5.18 -3.17
C ILE A 35 -19.13 -5.32 -4.22
N ALA A 36 -19.49 -5.48 -5.49
CA ALA A 36 -18.53 -5.57 -6.58
C ALA A 36 -17.66 -4.31 -6.70
N GLN A 37 -18.26 -3.11 -6.58
CA GLN A 37 -17.54 -1.85 -6.55
C GLN A 37 -16.62 -1.73 -5.34
N ALA A 38 -17.07 -2.12 -4.16
CA ALA A 38 -16.26 -2.10 -2.95
C ALA A 38 -15.07 -3.08 -3.03
N ALA A 39 -15.25 -4.24 -3.65
CA ALA A 39 -14.20 -5.24 -3.84
C ALA A 39 -13.22 -4.89 -4.98
N TRP A 40 -13.60 -4.04 -5.91
CA TRP A 40 -12.80 -3.71 -7.10
C TRP A 40 -11.47 -3.03 -6.78
N ILE A 41 -11.48 -2.03 -5.89
CA ILE A 41 -10.28 -1.28 -5.50
C ILE A 41 -9.25 -2.19 -4.81
N PRO A 42 -9.61 -2.95 -3.74
CA PRO A 42 -8.66 -3.85 -3.10
C PRO A 42 -8.18 -4.99 -4.02
N ALA A 43 -9.04 -5.48 -4.93
CA ALA A 43 -8.63 -6.50 -5.89
C ALA A 43 -7.57 -5.97 -6.87
N LYS A 44 -7.73 -4.75 -7.40
CA LYS A 44 -6.72 -4.10 -8.24
C LYS A 44 -5.41 -3.85 -7.47
N ALA A 45 -5.50 -3.39 -6.24
CA ALA A 45 -4.32 -3.17 -5.41
C ALA A 45 -3.56 -4.48 -5.16
N ALA A 46 -4.26 -5.56 -4.84
CA ALA A 46 -3.65 -6.88 -4.65
C ALA A 46 -3.00 -7.41 -5.93
N LEU A 47 -3.65 -7.21 -7.08
CA LEU A 47 -3.08 -7.59 -8.38
C LEU A 47 -1.80 -6.78 -8.68
N ALA A 48 -1.83 -5.46 -8.46
CA ALA A 48 -0.68 -4.59 -8.67
C ALA A 48 0.51 -5.04 -7.80
N GLN A 49 0.28 -5.35 -6.52
CA GLN A 49 1.35 -5.85 -5.64
C GLN A 49 1.93 -7.18 -6.16
N ARG A 50 1.11 -8.11 -6.61
CA ARG A 50 1.60 -9.37 -7.21
C ARG A 50 2.43 -9.14 -8.47
N LEU A 51 2.03 -8.17 -9.30
CA LEU A 51 2.78 -7.82 -10.51
C LEU A 51 4.12 -7.15 -10.17
N LEU A 52 4.15 -6.27 -9.17
CA LEU A 52 5.37 -5.65 -8.64
C LEU A 52 6.34 -6.70 -8.09
N GLU A 53 5.84 -7.66 -7.30
CA GLU A 53 6.66 -8.75 -6.76
C GLU A 53 7.28 -9.60 -7.87
N ARG A 54 6.50 -9.94 -8.90
CA ARG A 54 6.99 -10.68 -10.07
C ARG A 54 8.01 -9.87 -10.87
N ALA A 55 7.77 -8.56 -11.04
CA ALA A 55 8.69 -7.68 -11.74
C ALA A 55 10.01 -7.54 -10.97
N PHE A 56 9.95 -7.41 -9.65
CA PHE A 56 11.16 -7.37 -8.81
C PHE A 56 11.94 -8.69 -8.87
N ALA A 57 11.25 -9.84 -8.80
CA ALA A 57 11.90 -11.14 -8.94
C ALA A 57 12.60 -11.30 -10.32
N ARG A 58 11.98 -10.82 -11.41
CA ARG A 58 12.60 -10.79 -12.73
C ARG A 58 13.79 -9.83 -12.78
N THR A 59 13.66 -8.65 -12.17
CA THR A 59 14.76 -7.67 -12.07
C THR A 59 15.97 -8.28 -11.36
N LEU A 60 15.78 -9.04 -10.28
CA LEU A 60 16.85 -9.76 -9.60
C LEU A 60 17.50 -10.84 -10.48
N ALA A 61 16.71 -11.56 -11.27
CA ALA A 61 17.21 -12.63 -12.13
C ALA A 61 17.96 -12.11 -13.36
N GLU A 62 17.52 -11.00 -13.94
CA GLU A 62 18.02 -10.47 -15.21
C GLU A 62 19.01 -9.30 -15.02
N GLY A 63 19.11 -8.73 -13.81
CA GLY A 63 19.98 -7.60 -13.49
C GLY A 63 19.55 -6.26 -14.10
N THR A 64 18.39 -6.21 -14.77
CA THR A 64 17.84 -5.01 -15.41
C THR A 64 16.44 -4.74 -14.90
N GLY A 65 16.08 -3.47 -14.69
CA GLY A 65 14.76 -3.07 -14.19
C GLY A 65 13.65 -3.54 -15.12
N GLN A 66 12.78 -4.41 -14.62
CA GLN A 66 11.66 -4.98 -15.37
C GLN A 66 10.38 -4.24 -15.01
N PRO A 67 9.65 -3.65 -15.98
CA PRO A 67 8.38 -2.99 -15.68
C PRO A 67 7.34 -4.01 -15.17
N PRO A 68 6.51 -3.64 -14.20
CA PRO A 68 5.49 -4.53 -13.65
C PRO A 68 4.37 -4.85 -14.64
N TRP A 69 4.10 -3.96 -15.60
CA TRP A 69 3.17 -4.14 -16.72
C TRP A 69 3.66 -3.32 -17.94
N PRO A 70 3.20 -3.62 -19.18
CA PRO A 70 3.76 -3.06 -20.41
C PRO A 70 3.74 -1.52 -20.53
N TRP A 71 2.82 -0.87 -19.84
CA TRP A 71 2.66 0.60 -19.85
C TRP A 71 3.07 1.25 -18.53
N ALA A 72 3.84 0.54 -17.69
CA ALA A 72 4.36 1.12 -16.46
C ALA A 72 5.48 2.08 -16.80
N ASP A 73 5.44 3.27 -16.20
CA ASP A 73 6.45 4.32 -16.31
C ASP A 73 7.50 4.25 -15.18
N THR A 74 7.43 3.22 -14.36
CA THR A 74 8.36 2.97 -13.25
C THR A 74 8.75 1.50 -13.17
N VAL A 75 9.89 1.24 -12.56
CA VAL A 75 10.44 -0.10 -12.35
C VAL A 75 10.78 -0.32 -10.88
N PRO A 76 10.71 -1.58 -10.39
CA PRO A 76 11.20 -1.93 -9.07
C PRO A 76 12.71 -1.70 -8.95
N VAL A 77 13.14 -1.05 -7.86
CA VAL A 77 14.57 -0.76 -7.59
C VAL A 77 15.06 -1.42 -6.31
N ALA A 78 14.17 -1.69 -5.36
CA ALA A 78 14.53 -2.33 -4.10
C ALA A 78 13.32 -3.01 -3.46
N ARG A 79 13.58 -3.87 -2.46
CA ARG A 79 12.57 -4.31 -1.49
C ARG A 79 12.99 -3.83 -0.12
N ILE A 80 12.11 -3.11 0.56
CA ILE A 80 12.30 -2.65 1.93
C ILE A 80 11.57 -3.62 2.85
N VAL A 81 12.25 -4.16 3.83
CA VAL A 81 11.72 -5.12 4.81
C VAL A 81 11.82 -4.51 6.20
N PHE A 82 10.75 -4.62 6.96
CA PHE A 82 10.66 -4.22 8.37
C PHE A 82 10.46 -5.47 9.25
N PRO A 83 11.53 -6.15 9.68
CA PRO A 83 11.42 -7.42 10.41
C PRO A 83 10.60 -7.30 11.70
N SER A 84 10.77 -6.19 12.45
CA SER A 84 10.02 -5.94 13.70
C SER A 84 8.52 -5.75 13.48
N LEU A 85 8.09 -5.38 12.28
CA LEU A 85 6.67 -5.18 11.93
C LEU A 85 6.09 -6.36 11.13
N GLY A 86 6.93 -7.25 10.60
CA GLY A 86 6.53 -8.34 9.69
C GLY A 86 6.03 -7.82 8.33
N GLU A 87 6.50 -6.66 7.90
CA GLU A 87 6.05 -5.98 6.68
C GLU A 87 7.18 -5.87 5.66
N SER A 88 6.83 -5.91 4.38
CA SER A 88 7.77 -5.63 3.29
C SER A 88 7.08 -4.98 2.10
N TYR A 89 7.82 -4.13 1.37
CA TYR A 89 7.30 -3.37 0.24
C TYR A 89 8.33 -3.31 -0.88
N VAL A 90 7.87 -3.49 -2.11
CA VAL A 90 8.70 -3.24 -3.31
C VAL A 90 8.76 -1.74 -3.55
N ALA A 91 9.95 -1.19 -3.55
CA ALA A 91 10.21 0.21 -3.84
C ALA A 91 10.46 0.41 -5.34
N LEU A 92 9.97 1.53 -5.85
CA LEU A 92 9.94 1.90 -7.26
C LEU A 92 10.93 3.03 -7.55
N ALA A 93 11.35 3.14 -8.80
CA ALA A 93 12.16 4.27 -9.27
C ALA A 93 11.31 5.55 -9.26
N GLY A 94 11.89 6.62 -8.72
CA GLY A 94 11.24 7.93 -8.62
C GLY A 94 10.20 8.05 -7.51
N SER A 95 9.80 9.28 -7.23
CA SER A 95 8.83 9.64 -6.19
C SER A 95 7.62 10.39 -6.76
N SER A 96 7.29 10.17 -8.04
CA SER A 96 6.10 10.73 -8.68
C SER A 96 4.82 10.21 -8.00
N GLY A 97 3.73 10.96 -8.10
CA GLY A 97 2.44 10.53 -7.57
C GLY A 97 1.97 9.19 -8.12
N GLN A 98 2.37 8.85 -9.34
CA GLN A 98 2.05 7.57 -9.98
C GLN A 98 2.87 6.42 -9.36
N ALA A 99 4.17 6.57 -9.14
CA ALA A 99 4.98 5.58 -8.44
C ALA A 99 4.49 5.36 -7.00
N LEU A 100 4.23 6.44 -6.26
CA LEU A 100 3.77 6.39 -4.88
C LEU A 100 2.39 5.76 -4.71
N ALA A 101 1.55 5.72 -5.74
CA ALA A 101 0.27 5.03 -5.71
C ALA A 101 0.42 3.49 -5.56
N PHE A 102 1.56 2.94 -5.98
CA PHE A 102 1.78 1.49 -6.00
C PHE A 102 2.78 1.00 -4.96
N GLY A 103 3.74 1.84 -4.54
CA GLY A 103 4.77 1.44 -3.59
C GLY A 103 5.59 2.63 -3.07
N PRO A 104 6.52 2.39 -2.14
CA PRO A 104 7.51 3.39 -1.79
C PRO A 104 8.31 3.79 -3.04
N GLY A 105 8.59 5.07 -3.18
CA GLY A 105 9.41 5.60 -4.27
C GLY A 105 10.81 5.93 -3.78
N HIS A 106 11.85 5.53 -4.51
CA HIS A 106 13.21 5.99 -4.30
C HIS A 106 13.31 7.44 -4.82
N VAL A 107 13.67 8.36 -3.93
CA VAL A 107 13.72 9.78 -4.25
C VAL A 107 14.89 10.06 -5.20
N GLU A 108 14.59 10.71 -6.30
CA GLU A 108 15.58 11.08 -7.33
C GLU A 108 16.68 11.97 -6.75
N GLY A 109 17.90 11.80 -7.24
CA GLY A 109 19.06 12.54 -6.75
C GLY A 109 19.62 12.05 -5.41
N THR A 110 19.09 10.93 -4.86
CA THR A 110 19.67 10.29 -3.68
C THR A 110 20.36 8.97 -4.06
N PRO A 111 21.45 8.56 -3.35
CA PRO A 111 22.14 7.31 -3.65
C PRO A 111 21.26 6.09 -3.43
N GLU A 112 21.63 4.95 -4.02
CA GLU A 112 20.98 3.67 -3.70
C GLU A 112 21.33 3.22 -2.27
N ALA A 113 20.43 2.46 -1.65
CA ALA A 113 20.63 1.99 -0.29
C ALA A 113 21.97 1.26 -0.11
N GLY A 114 22.77 1.68 0.87
CA GLY A 114 24.08 1.13 1.16
C GLY A 114 25.25 1.75 0.38
N GLU A 115 25.00 2.68 -0.51
CA GLU A 115 26.03 3.53 -1.07
C GLU A 115 26.39 4.68 -0.13
N PRO A 116 27.59 5.31 -0.28
CA PRO A 116 27.92 6.50 0.50
C PRO A 116 26.86 7.60 0.29
N GLY A 117 26.45 8.24 1.38
CA GLY A 117 25.42 9.27 1.36
C GLY A 117 24.13 8.84 2.06
N THR A 118 23.03 9.51 1.71
CA THR A 118 21.70 9.27 2.29
C THR A 118 20.71 8.78 1.21
N ALA A 119 20.41 7.51 1.21
CA ALA A 119 19.32 6.96 0.41
C ALA A 119 17.96 7.37 0.99
N VAL A 120 17.06 7.87 0.16
CA VAL A 120 15.74 8.33 0.61
C VAL A 120 14.64 7.57 -0.11
N TYR A 121 13.70 7.02 0.67
CA TYR A 121 12.46 6.43 0.15
C TYR A 121 11.26 7.14 0.74
N ALA A 122 10.30 7.49 -0.09
CA ALA A 122 9.06 8.14 0.31
C ALA A 122 7.85 7.25 0.02
N ALA A 123 6.84 7.30 0.88
CA ALA A 123 5.55 6.64 0.62
C ALA A 123 4.40 7.34 1.37
N HIS A 124 3.17 6.97 1.01
CA HIS A 124 1.99 7.49 1.68
C HIS A 124 1.86 6.97 3.12
N ARG A 125 1.41 7.86 4.03
CA ARG A 125 1.21 7.57 5.47
C ARG A 125 0.02 6.64 5.74
N ASP A 126 -0.92 6.55 4.82
CA ASP A 126 -2.17 5.79 4.95
C ASP A 126 -2.09 4.41 4.28
N THR A 127 -1.02 4.13 3.56
CA THR A 127 -0.78 2.87 2.86
C THR A 127 0.52 2.21 3.30
N GLN A 128 1.58 2.25 2.48
CA GLN A 128 2.82 1.49 2.68
C GLN A 128 3.60 1.93 3.93
N PHE A 129 3.59 3.23 4.27
CA PHE A 129 4.29 3.74 5.45
C PHE A 129 3.37 4.07 6.63
N ARG A 130 2.19 3.44 6.69
CA ARG A 130 1.25 3.60 7.79
C ARG A 130 1.84 3.19 9.15
N SER A 131 2.64 2.14 9.15
CA SER A 131 3.27 1.60 10.35
C SER A 131 4.62 2.24 10.69
N LEU A 132 5.12 3.17 9.86
CA LEU A 132 6.46 3.73 9.98
C LEU A 132 6.73 4.37 11.36
N GLY A 133 5.71 5.00 11.95
CA GLY A 133 5.80 5.58 13.29
C GLY A 133 5.95 4.57 14.43
N ARG A 134 5.79 3.28 14.16
CA ARG A 134 5.95 2.18 15.15
C ARG A 134 7.38 1.66 15.23
N LEU A 135 8.24 1.97 14.24
CA LEU A 135 9.65 1.63 14.30
C LEU A 135 10.31 2.38 15.45
N ALA A 136 11.07 1.69 16.28
CA ALA A 136 11.82 2.27 17.38
C ALA A 136 13.31 2.38 17.04
N ALA A 137 14.04 3.23 17.77
CA ALA A 137 15.50 3.26 17.68
C ALA A 137 16.05 1.87 18.02
N GLY A 138 16.96 1.37 17.19
CA GLY A 138 17.50 0.01 17.30
C GLY A 138 16.79 -1.03 16.43
N ASP A 139 15.61 -0.76 15.86
CA ASP A 139 14.95 -1.69 14.97
C ASP A 139 15.73 -1.88 13.67
N PRO A 140 15.79 -3.12 13.15
CA PRO A 140 16.42 -3.41 11.88
C PRO A 140 15.50 -3.02 10.71
N ILE A 141 16.10 -2.50 9.64
CA ILE A 141 15.51 -2.35 8.32
C ILE A 141 16.44 -3.05 7.34
N GLU A 142 15.89 -3.91 6.50
CA GLU A 142 16.66 -4.55 5.44
C GLU A 142 16.21 -4.00 4.08
N VAL A 143 17.17 -3.67 3.23
CA VAL A 143 16.89 -3.22 1.86
C VAL A 143 17.61 -4.17 0.90
N VAL A 144 16.82 -4.95 0.16
CA VAL A 144 17.31 -5.79 -0.94
C VAL A 144 17.25 -4.97 -2.21
N ARG A 145 18.40 -4.67 -2.80
CA ARG A 145 18.55 -3.86 -4.02
C ARG A 145 18.25 -4.69 -5.27
N ARG A 146 18.00 -4.00 -6.38
CA ARG A 146 17.80 -4.63 -7.70
C ARG A 146 18.99 -5.46 -8.19
N ASP A 147 20.20 -5.18 -7.72
CA ASP A 147 21.43 -5.95 -8.02
C ASP A 147 21.61 -7.18 -7.12
N GLY A 148 20.62 -7.51 -6.29
CA GLY A 148 20.62 -8.65 -5.36
C GLY A 148 21.37 -8.42 -4.05
N ARG A 149 22.08 -7.31 -3.89
CA ARG A 149 22.74 -6.98 -2.62
C ARG A 149 21.70 -6.64 -1.54
N SER A 150 21.84 -7.22 -0.36
CA SER A 150 21.06 -6.88 0.81
C SER A 150 21.89 -6.01 1.75
N VAL A 151 21.32 -4.90 2.19
CA VAL A 151 21.94 -3.97 3.13
C VAL A 151 21.05 -3.88 4.37
N ARG A 152 21.63 -4.12 5.52
CA ARG A 152 20.94 -3.97 6.81
C ARG A 152 21.22 -2.60 7.38
N PHE A 153 20.17 -1.96 7.87
CA PHE A 153 20.21 -0.66 8.53
C PHE A 153 19.64 -0.79 9.94
N ARG A 154 20.08 0.05 10.83
CA ARG A 154 19.55 0.20 12.19
C ARG A 154 18.94 1.57 12.36
N VAL A 155 17.69 1.62 12.79
CA VAL A 155 16.97 2.88 13.08
C VAL A 155 17.70 3.65 14.17
N THR A 156 17.99 4.92 13.92
CA THR A 156 18.62 5.83 14.86
C THR A 156 17.63 6.79 15.53
N GLY A 157 16.47 6.98 14.94
CA GLY A 157 15.40 7.80 15.49
C GLY A 157 14.48 8.41 14.45
N HIS A 158 13.56 9.22 14.96
CA HIS A 158 12.52 9.91 14.18
C HIS A 158 12.70 11.42 14.26
N ARG A 159 12.29 12.10 13.18
CA ARG A 159 12.22 13.55 13.15
C ARG A 159 11.01 14.00 12.34
N VAL A 160 10.23 14.93 12.87
CA VAL A 160 9.20 15.64 12.11
C VAL A 160 9.80 16.93 11.58
N VAL A 161 9.64 17.15 10.27
CA VAL A 161 10.20 18.32 9.57
C VAL A 161 9.17 18.87 8.58
N ARG A 162 9.35 20.12 8.17
CA ARG A 162 8.62 20.62 6.99
C ARG A 162 9.23 20.04 5.72
N TRP A 163 8.39 19.76 4.72
CA TRP A 163 8.84 19.17 3.44
C TRP A 163 9.89 20.03 2.69
N ASP A 164 9.78 21.36 2.84
CA ASP A 164 10.65 22.38 2.23
C ASP A 164 11.90 22.72 3.05
N ALA A 165 12.03 22.14 4.24
CA ALA A 165 13.14 22.35 5.17
C ALA A 165 13.53 21.04 5.87
N SER A 166 13.66 19.97 5.11
CA SER A 166 13.95 18.63 5.64
C SER A 166 15.35 18.52 6.25
N GLY A 167 16.31 19.30 5.75
CA GLY A 167 17.71 19.21 6.14
C GLY A 167 18.35 17.87 5.76
N LEU A 168 17.81 17.20 4.75
CA LEU A 168 18.41 16.00 4.18
C LEU A 168 19.56 16.38 3.26
N ASP A 169 20.69 15.74 3.50
CA ASP A 169 21.88 15.86 2.66
C ASP A 169 22.11 14.49 1.97
N PRO A 170 21.94 14.42 0.64
CA PRO A 170 22.21 13.19 -0.11
C PRO A 170 23.68 12.76 -0.04
N ASP A 171 24.61 13.70 0.12
CA ASP A 171 26.05 13.47 0.11
C ASP A 171 26.66 13.37 1.52
N ALA A 172 25.82 13.23 2.54
CA ALA A 172 26.28 13.11 3.93
C ALA A 172 27.31 11.99 4.10
N PRO A 173 28.39 12.20 4.87
CA PRO A 173 29.40 11.15 5.07
C PRO A 173 28.81 9.94 5.79
N GLY A 174 29.14 8.73 5.30
CA GLY A 174 28.59 7.48 5.81
C GLY A 174 27.59 6.85 4.85
N ARG A 175 26.78 5.91 5.37
CA ARG A 175 25.73 5.20 4.62
C ARG A 175 24.44 5.28 5.41
N HIS A 176 23.57 6.15 4.97
CA HIS A 176 22.33 6.47 5.69
C HIS A 176 21.11 6.04 4.87
N LEU A 177 20.05 5.74 5.58
CA LEU A 177 18.72 5.51 5.03
C LEU A 177 17.74 6.46 5.70
N VAL A 178 16.89 7.08 4.89
CA VAL A 178 15.75 7.87 5.38
C VAL A 178 14.48 7.37 4.72
N LEU A 179 13.49 7.06 5.56
CA LEU A 179 12.13 6.76 5.13
C LEU A 179 11.25 7.96 5.47
N ALA A 180 10.58 8.52 4.45
CA ALA A 180 9.80 9.74 4.57
C ALA A 180 8.32 9.51 4.30
N THR A 181 7.45 10.03 5.16
CA THR A 181 6.00 10.00 4.94
C THR A 181 5.34 11.28 5.44
N CYS A 182 4.08 11.51 5.07
CA CYS A 182 3.30 12.64 5.58
C CYS A 182 3.03 12.49 7.09
N TRP A 183 2.96 13.64 7.78
CA TRP A 183 2.67 13.73 9.21
C TRP A 183 1.55 14.76 9.47
N PRO A 184 0.73 14.60 10.53
CA PRO A 184 0.57 13.43 11.39
C PRO A 184 -0.24 12.30 10.70
N PHE A 185 -0.21 11.08 11.27
CA PHE A 185 -0.87 9.89 10.69
C PHE A 185 -2.39 9.96 10.68
N ASP A 186 -3.00 10.69 11.60
CA ASP A 186 -4.44 10.88 11.77
C ASP A 186 -5.01 12.09 11.00
N ALA A 187 -4.16 12.86 10.33
CA ALA A 187 -4.63 14.04 9.60
C ALA A 187 -5.45 13.65 8.36
N VAL A 188 -6.64 14.23 8.25
CA VAL A 188 -7.56 14.04 7.11
C VAL A 188 -7.09 14.86 5.90
N THR A 189 -6.50 16.04 6.15
CA THR A 189 -6.03 16.94 5.10
C THR A 189 -4.50 16.84 4.93
N PRO A 190 -3.98 17.06 3.71
CA PRO A 190 -2.55 17.17 3.49
C PRO A 190 -1.95 18.36 4.29
N GLY A 191 -0.82 18.11 4.97
CA GLY A 191 -0.07 19.11 5.72
C GLY A 191 1.36 19.26 5.19
N PRO A 192 2.07 20.30 5.65
CA PRO A 192 3.46 20.56 5.25
C PRO A 192 4.47 19.64 5.94
N GLU A 193 4.06 18.90 6.96
CA GLU A 193 4.98 18.10 7.78
C GLU A 193 5.20 16.71 7.24
N ARG A 194 6.42 16.22 7.47
CA ARG A 194 6.87 14.87 7.13
C ARG A 194 7.52 14.22 8.33
N LEU A 195 7.17 12.97 8.59
CA LEU A 195 7.93 12.11 9.48
C LEU A 195 9.10 11.53 8.70
N LEU A 196 10.29 11.68 9.22
CA LEU A 196 11.52 11.05 8.75
C LEU A 196 11.94 9.99 9.77
N VAL A 197 12.03 8.74 9.35
CA VAL A 197 12.72 7.68 10.11
C VAL A 197 14.14 7.57 9.55
N ARG A 198 15.13 7.76 10.40
CA ARG A 198 16.54 7.75 10.04
C ARG A 198 17.17 6.44 10.50
N ALA A 199 18.02 5.88 9.65
CA ALA A 199 18.76 4.67 9.96
C ALA A 199 20.18 4.76 9.38
N VAL A 200 21.10 3.97 9.93
CA VAL A 200 22.49 3.86 9.47
C VAL A 200 22.77 2.42 9.08
N ALA A 201 23.60 2.22 8.05
CA ALA A 201 23.99 0.89 7.63
C ALA A 201 24.81 0.21 8.72
N GLU A 202 24.52 -1.07 8.94
CA GLU A 202 25.38 -1.94 9.75
C GLU A 202 26.66 -2.31 8.97
N PRO A 203 27.77 -2.55 9.66
CA PRO A 203 29.03 -2.93 9.03
C PRO A 203 28.93 -4.24 8.25
#